data_a02601731073c1a275b188c4c64fd693
#
_entry.id   a02601731073c1a275b188c4c64fd693
#
_cell.length_a   1.000
_cell.length_b   1.000
_cell.length_c   1.000
_cell.angle_alpha   90.00
_cell.angle_beta   90.00
_cell.angle_gamma   90.00
#
_symmetry.space_group_name_H-M   'P 1'
#
loop_
_entity.id
_entity.type
_entity.pdbx_description
1 polymer ?
#
loop_
_entity_poly.entity_id
_entity_poly.type
_entity_poly.pdbx_seq_one_letter_code
_entity_poly.pdbx_strand_id
1 'polypeptide(L)'
;MRTKKQIIFPKFQKLLEQMGENIKLARKRRELTSVQVAERAGINRSTLYHIEKGNPRVSLGAYFNVLRVLGLQDDFLKLAADDEFGRKLQDLRLIGK
;
A
#
# COMPACT_ATOMS: atom_id res chain seq x y z
N MET A 1 19.43 0.03 10.94
CA MET A 1 18.74 -1.18 11.41
C MET A 1 18.45 -2.10 10.22
N ARG A 2 18.72 -3.37 10.40
CA ARG A 2 18.54 -4.33 9.32
C ARG A 2 17.09 -4.81 9.30
N THR A 3 16.43 -4.66 8.15
CA THR A 3 15.06 -5.14 7.98
C THR A 3 15.08 -6.62 7.62
N LYS A 4 14.33 -7.44 8.34
CA LYS A 4 14.18 -8.85 8.01
C LYS A 4 13.38 -8.99 6.74
N LYS A 5 13.75 -10.00 5.92
CA LYS A 5 13.00 -10.33 4.72
C LYS A 5 11.60 -10.82 5.13
N GLN A 6 10.57 -10.18 4.59
CA GLN A 6 9.19 -10.61 4.82
C GLN A 6 8.84 -11.76 3.88
N ILE A 7 8.22 -12.79 4.45
CA ILE A 7 7.74 -13.93 3.69
C ILE A 7 6.23 -13.80 3.55
N ILE A 8 5.78 -13.63 2.31
CA ILE A 8 4.34 -13.51 2.01
C ILE A 8 3.94 -14.74 1.22
N PHE A 9 2.91 -15.46 1.68
CA PHE A 9 2.40 -16.61 0.96
C PHE A 9 1.90 -16.17 -0.43
N PRO A 10 2.11 -16.99 -1.48
CA PRO A 10 1.77 -16.60 -2.85
C PRO A 10 0.33 -16.11 -3.01
N LYS A 11 -0.63 -16.72 -2.34
CA LYS A 11 -2.03 -16.30 -2.46
C LYS A 11 -2.28 -14.90 -1.90
N PHE A 12 -1.50 -14.48 -0.91
CA PHE A 12 -1.61 -13.14 -0.33
C PHE A 12 -0.76 -12.13 -1.09
N GLN A 13 0.32 -12.59 -1.71
CA GLN A 13 1.16 -11.73 -2.54
C GLN A 13 0.36 -11.12 -3.69
N LYS A 14 -0.63 -11.83 -4.20
CA LYS A 14 -1.51 -11.31 -5.25
C LYS A 14 -2.24 -10.03 -4.84
N LEU A 15 -2.54 -9.87 -3.55
CA LEU A 15 -3.18 -8.66 -3.04
C LEU A 15 -2.24 -7.46 -3.18
N LEU A 16 -0.96 -7.68 -2.88
CA LEU A 16 0.04 -6.61 -3.00
C LEU A 16 0.31 -6.29 -4.48
N GLU A 17 0.31 -7.30 -5.33
CA GLU A 17 0.49 -7.12 -6.77
C GLU A 17 -0.66 -6.29 -7.35
N GLN A 18 -1.88 -6.55 -6.90
CA GLN A 18 -3.04 -5.77 -7.33
C GLN A 18 -2.91 -4.33 -6.87
N MET A 19 -2.48 -4.11 -5.63
CA MET A 19 -2.22 -2.76 -5.13
C MET A 19 -1.19 -2.04 -6.00
N GLY A 20 -0.09 -2.73 -6.31
CA GLY A 20 0.96 -2.17 -7.15
C GLY A 20 0.44 -1.81 -8.54
N GLU A 21 -0.37 -2.68 -9.14
CA GLU A 21 -0.98 -2.41 -10.45
C GLU A 21 -1.91 -1.20 -10.37
N ASN A 22 -2.69 -1.09 -9.31
CA ASN A 22 -3.57 0.07 -9.10
C ASN A 22 -2.77 1.36 -9.04
N ILE A 23 -1.64 1.34 -8.35
CA ILE A 23 -0.75 2.52 -8.26
C ILE A 23 -0.20 2.89 -9.64
N LYS A 24 0.26 1.88 -10.39
CA LYS A 24 0.78 2.08 -11.74
C LYS A 24 -0.28 2.70 -12.66
N LEU A 25 -1.50 2.18 -12.63
CA LEU A 25 -2.59 2.70 -13.45
C LEU A 25 -2.96 4.13 -13.04
N ALA A 26 -2.95 4.41 -11.73
CA ALA A 26 -3.24 5.77 -11.23
C ALA A 26 -2.20 6.76 -11.75
N ARG A 27 -0.92 6.36 -11.77
CA ARG A 27 0.15 7.18 -12.34
C ARG A 27 -0.11 7.43 -13.83
N LYS A 28 -0.40 6.37 -14.59
CA LYS A 28 -0.61 6.48 -16.03
C LYS A 28 -1.82 7.32 -16.39
N ARG A 29 -2.91 7.22 -15.62
CA ARG A 29 -4.10 8.04 -15.85
C ARG A 29 -3.81 9.53 -15.71
N ARG A 30 -2.83 9.88 -14.88
CA ARG A 30 -2.40 11.27 -14.66
C ARG A 30 -1.30 11.69 -15.64
N GLU A 31 -0.95 10.80 -16.58
CA GLU A 31 0.10 11.05 -17.58
C GLU A 31 1.43 11.44 -16.95
N LEU A 32 1.73 10.83 -15.78
CA LEU A 32 2.99 11.05 -15.09
C LEU A 32 3.98 9.94 -15.44
N THR A 33 5.24 10.33 -15.66
CA THR A 33 6.31 9.35 -15.89
C THR A 33 6.81 8.78 -14.58
N SER A 34 7.48 7.62 -14.66
CA SER A 34 8.14 7.03 -13.48
C SER A 34 9.14 8.01 -12.87
N VAL A 35 9.88 8.72 -13.71
CA VAL A 35 10.88 9.69 -13.24
C VAL A 35 10.22 10.79 -12.43
N GLN A 36 9.12 11.34 -12.95
CA GLN A 36 8.41 12.43 -12.27
C GLN A 36 7.88 11.99 -10.91
N VAL A 37 7.25 10.82 -10.84
CA VAL A 37 6.68 10.33 -9.58
C VAL A 37 7.80 10.00 -8.59
N ALA A 38 8.85 9.33 -9.04
CA ALA A 38 9.97 8.98 -8.16
C ALA A 38 10.63 10.23 -7.57
N GLU A 39 10.88 11.24 -8.38
CA GLU A 39 11.46 12.50 -7.90
C GLU A 39 10.57 13.17 -6.85
N ARG A 40 9.28 13.28 -7.15
CA ARG A 40 8.33 13.94 -6.24
C ARG A 40 8.14 13.17 -4.94
N ALA A 41 8.25 11.85 -5.00
CA ALA A 41 8.11 10.98 -3.82
C ALA A 41 9.42 10.86 -3.03
N GLY A 42 10.52 11.37 -3.57
CA GLY A 42 11.83 11.31 -2.89
C GLY A 42 12.42 9.90 -2.89
N ILE A 43 12.12 9.10 -3.90
CA ILE A 43 12.65 7.75 -4.06
C ILE A 43 13.32 7.61 -5.42
N ASN A 44 14.10 6.55 -5.60
CA ASN A 44 14.69 6.30 -6.91
C ASN A 44 13.71 5.48 -7.78
N ARG A 45 14.01 5.43 -9.09
CA ARG A 45 13.13 4.76 -10.06
C ARG A 45 12.97 3.28 -9.79
N SER A 46 14.04 2.62 -9.33
CA SER A 46 13.97 1.19 -9.03
C SER A 46 13.02 0.92 -7.87
N THR A 47 12.98 1.79 -6.86
CA THR A 47 12.03 1.65 -5.77
C THR A 47 10.60 1.78 -6.28
N LEU A 48 10.33 2.75 -7.15
CA LEU A 48 9.00 2.90 -7.74
C LEU A 48 8.61 1.67 -8.55
N TYR A 49 9.55 1.12 -9.32
CA TYR A 49 9.31 -0.11 -10.07
C TYR A 49 8.84 -1.24 -9.13
N HIS A 50 9.52 -1.40 -8.00
CA HIS A 50 9.15 -2.42 -7.02
C HIS A 50 7.81 -2.16 -6.36
N ILE A 51 7.48 -0.88 -6.10
CA ILE A 51 6.17 -0.50 -5.59
C ILE A 51 5.07 -0.92 -6.57
N GLU A 52 5.28 -0.67 -7.85
CA GLU A 52 4.29 -1.01 -8.89
C GLU A 52 4.20 -2.51 -9.14
N LYS A 53 5.14 -3.29 -8.63
CA LYS A 53 5.09 -4.75 -8.62
C LYS A 53 4.54 -5.33 -7.32
N GLY A 54 4.21 -4.48 -6.34
CA GLY A 54 3.69 -4.93 -5.06
C GLY A 54 4.73 -5.59 -4.18
N ASN A 55 5.98 -5.14 -4.26
CA ASN A 55 7.07 -5.74 -3.50
C ASN A 55 6.94 -5.42 -2.01
N PRO A 56 6.83 -6.44 -1.14
CA PRO A 56 6.65 -6.23 0.30
C PRO A 56 7.91 -5.75 1.02
N ARG A 57 9.05 -5.74 0.35
CA ARG A 57 10.31 -5.28 0.94
C ARG A 57 10.46 -3.77 0.92
N VAL A 58 9.66 -3.08 0.11
CA VAL A 58 9.68 -1.63 0.08
C VAL A 58 8.99 -1.11 1.33
N SER A 59 9.52 -0.06 1.94
CA SER A 59 8.96 0.49 3.16
C SER A 59 7.55 1.03 2.94
N LEU A 60 6.74 0.98 3.99
CA LEU A 60 5.40 1.57 3.96
C LEU A 60 5.48 3.06 3.67
N GLY A 61 6.50 3.74 4.23
CA GLY A 61 6.69 5.18 3.99
C GLY A 61 6.89 5.49 2.52
N ALA A 62 7.63 4.65 1.79
CA ALA A 62 7.82 4.85 0.35
C ALA A 62 6.51 4.68 -0.41
N TYR A 63 5.73 3.67 -0.08
CA TYR A 63 4.38 3.50 -0.64
C TYR A 63 3.52 4.73 -0.36
N PHE A 64 3.54 5.19 0.89
CA PHE A 64 2.76 6.37 1.29
C PHE A 64 3.14 7.59 0.45
N ASN A 65 4.44 7.84 0.27
CA ASN A 65 4.90 9.01 -0.47
C ASN A 65 4.47 8.95 -1.94
N VAL A 66 4.47 7.76 -2.55
CA VAL A 66 3.97 7.61 -3.91
C VAL A 66 2.47 7.93 -3.99
N LEU A 67 1.69 7.40 -3.05
CA LEU A 67 0.25 7.68 -3.01
C LEU A 67 0.00 9.17 -2.79
N ARG A 68 0.81 9.82 -1.96
CA ARG A 68 0.70 11.27 -1.73
C ARG A 68 0.93 12.05 -3.03
N VAL A 69 1.94 11.67 -3.81
CA VAL A 69 2.20 12.31 -5.11
C VAL A 69 1.00 12.17 -6.04
N LEU A 70 0.31 11.03 -5.97
CA LEU A 70 -0.87 10.77 -6.80
C LEU A 70 -2.15 11.37 -6.23
N GLY A 71 -2.10 11.95 -5.02
CA GLY A 71 -3.28 12.49 -4.36
C GLY A 71 -4.17 11.42 -3.73
N LEU A 72 -3.63 10.22 -3.50
CA LEU A 72 -4.38 9.08 -3.00
C LEU A 72 -3.97 8.68 -1.57
N GLN A 73 -3.29 9.57 -0.85
CA GLN A 73 -2.79 9.28 0.50
C GLN A 73 -3.91 8.92 1.48
N ASP A 74 -5.11 9.43 1.26
CA ASP A 74 -6.22 9.15 2.17
C ASP A 74 -6.71 7.71 2.07
N ASP A 75 -6.28 6.96 1.07
CA ASP A 75 -6.58 5.53 1.00
C ASP A 75 -6.05 4.80 2.23
N PHE A 76 -5.00 5.32 2.85
CA PHE A 76 -4.46 4.73 4.09
C PHE A 76 -5.46 4.81 5.25
N LEU A 77 -6.37 5.76 5.23
CA LEU A 77 -7.40 5.86 6.26
C LEU A 77 -8.41 4.71 6.19
N LYS A 78 -8.47 4.04 5.04
CA LYS A 78 -9.39 2.92 4.83
C LYS A 78 -8.83 1.59 5.31
N LEU A 79 -7.51 1.51 5.51
CA LEU A 79 -6.88 0.26 5.94
C LEU A 79 -7.39 -0.10 7.33
N ALA A 80 -7.94 -1.31 7.46
CA ALA A 80 -8.48 -1.86 8.70
C ALA A 80 -9.62 -1.01 9.32
N ALA A 81 -10.14 -0.02 8.59
CA ALA A 81 -11.18 0.85 9.12
C ALA A 81 -12.54 0.15 9.19
N ASP A 82 -12.83 -0.72 8.23
CA ASP A 82 -14.10 -1.46 8.21
C ASP A 82 -13.87 -2.87 8.76
N ASP A 83 -13.93 -2.98 10.07
CA ASP A 83 -13.68 -4.22 10.79
C ASP A 83 -15.00 -4.76 11.37
N GLU A 84 -15.84 -5.25 10.46
CA GLU A 84 -17.15 -5.76 10.83
C GLU A 84 -17.07 -6.91 11.83
N PHE A 85 -16.16 -7.85 11.58
CA PHE A 85 -15.98 -9.00 12.46
C PHE A 85 -15.53 -8.58 13.86
N GLY A 86 -14.58 -7.67 13.95
CA GLY A 86 -14.09 -7.16 15.25
C GLY A 86 -15.18 -6.43 16.00
N ARG A 87 -16.01 -5.66 15.30
CA ARG A 87 -17.14 -4.98 15.93
C ARG A 87 -18.15 -5.98 16.50
N LYS A 88 -18.44 -7.06 15.77
CA LYS A 88 -19.33 -8.11 16.25
C LYS A 88 -18.77 -8.80 17.49
N LEU A 89 -17.48 -9.06 17.52
CA LEU A 89 -16.84 -9.63 18.71
C LEU A 89 -16.95 -8.69 19.91
N GLN A 90 -16.76 -7.41 19.69
CA GLN A 90 -16.89 -6.41 20.74
C GLN A 90 -18.33 -6.37 21.28
N ASP A 91 -19.31 -6.37 20.39
CA ASP A 91 -20.71 -6.36 20.75
C ASP A 91 -21.08 -7.58 21.60
N LEU A 92 -20.59 -8.76 21.23
CA LEU A 92 -20.81 -9.98 21.99
C LEU A 92 -20.24 -9.90 23.40
N ARG A 93 -19.06 -9.30 23.55
CA ARG A 93 -18.45 -9.12 24.88
C ARG A 93 -19.26 -8.15 25.73
N LEU A 94 -19.77 -7.08 25.14
CA LEU A 94 -20.57 -6.10 25.85
C LEU A 94 -21.90 -6.69 26.29
N ILE A 95 -22.52 -7.51 25.45
CA ILE A 95 -23.80 -8.20 25.79
C ILE A 95 -23.58 -9.26 26.84
N GLY A 96 -22.45 -9.97 26.78
CA GLY A 96 -22.13 -11.07 27.68
C GLY A 96 -21.72 -10.69 29.09
N LYS A 97 -21.62 -9.41 29.38
CA LYS A 97 -21.23 -8.94 30.72
C LYS A 97 -22.42 -8.80 31.64
#